data_1d80d2b657f5115ab486cf8e3148bfce
#
_entry.id   1d80d2b657f5115ab486cf8e3148bfce
#
_cell.length_a   1.000
_cell.length_b   1.000
_cell.length_c   1.000
_cell.angle_alpha   90.00
_cell.angle_beta   90.00
_cell.angle_gamma   90.00
#
_symmetry.space_group_name_H-M   'P 1'
#
loop_
_entity.id
_entity.type
_entity.pdbx_description
1 polymer ?
#
loop_
_entity_poly.entity_id
_entity_poly.type
_entity_poly.pdbx_seq_one_letter_code
_entity_poly.pdbx_strand_id
1 'polypeptide(L)'
;MSKLYLQNIVESIQWNNLLYEWLDFDFAKFSENKTLYDYQQQSLKNASKALYKYYIDLLGNKEQFFELYKNNGLTEKVDLDLKNNSKIKKIFQEFDKNFNIQDDRIEGYHFINRMSFWMATGSGKTLIVVKLIELLQSLMSKKLIPQKDILFLTYREDLLEQFKNHIEEFNKSNNTFFINLYDLKSYDSVKRENKLIFGNAIDIFYYRSDLISDEQKDKIIDFRNYDSNGNWYILLDEAHKGDREDSKRQQFYSILSRNGFLFNFSATFTNPIDFVTCAYNFNLEKFIQQGYGKQIYVLQSDISNLNKKEEFTEIQKQIIILKILLLYTYINEQKKIIGDKFYHKPLLLTLVNSVNTEDSDLYLFFKEIEKIATGKGDINILNQAKDELKIEINGKSEFTNENVQIDFNIINKLTYQDILINVFNANTGGKIEVLKIPENKQELIFKLKTSEKPFGLIKIGDISEWIKNKLSDYEIIEKFDDESIFKKLYTEDSDITMLMGSRAFYEGWDSNRPNIILYINIGKG
;
A
#
# COMPACT_ATOMS: atom_id res chain seq x y z
N MET A 1 2.82 6.62 -22.95
CA MET A 1 2.86 7.14 -21.56
C MET A 1 2.02 8.41 -21.53
N SER A 2 1.05 8.51 -20.62
CA SER A 2 0.32 9.77 -20.38
C SER A 2 1.31 10.84 -19.93
N LYS A 3 1.17 12.06 -20.44
CA LYS A 3 2.03 13.16 -20.03
C LYS A 3 1.63 13.62 -18.61
N LEU A 4 2.60 13.84 -17.75
CA LEU A 4 2.40 14.35 -16.39
C LEU A 4 2.48 15.90 -16.43
N TYR A 5 1.38 16.51 -16.82
CA TYR A 5 1.35 17.95 -17.13
C TYR A 5 1.70 18.82 -15.92
N LEU A 6 1.08 18.57 -14.76
CA LEU A 6 1.37 19.34 -13.56
C LEU A 6 2.83 19.18 -13.13
N GLN A 7 3.38 17.98 -13.22
CA GLN A 7 4.79 17.76 -12.88
C GLN A 7 5.70 18.62 -13.78
N ASN A 8 5.46 18.63 -15.09
CA ASN A 8 6.24 19.47 -16.02
C ASN A 8 6.11 20.97 -15.68
N ILE A 9 4.90 21.43 -15.34
CA ILE A 9 4.65 22.82 -14.94
C ILE A 9 5.46 23.15 -13.67
N VAL A 10 5.38 22.35 -12.61
CA VAL A 10 6.07 22.63 -11.34
C VAL A 10 7.58 22.45 -11.43
N GLU A 11 8.06 21.54 -12.25
CA GLU A 11 9.51 21.35 -12.48
C GLU A 11 10.13 22.53 -13.25
N SER A 12 9.37 23.22 -14.08
CA SER A 12 9.82 24.45 -14.75
C SER A 12 9.98 25.65 -13.79
N ILE A 13 9.35 25.61 -12.62
CA ILE A 13 9.44 26.68 -11.62
C ILE A 13 10.75 26.52 -10.83
N GLN A 14 11.63 27.52 -10.91
CA GLN A 14 12.85 27.54 -10.10
C GLN A 14 12.50 27.79 -8.64
N TRP A 15 12.96 26.92 -7.72
CA TRP A 15 12.65 26.98 -6.29
C TRP A 15 13.00 28.36 -5.69
N ASN A 16 14.18 28.85 -5.98
CA ASN A 16 14.70 30.10 -5.42
C ASN A 16 13.97 31.36 -5.94
N ASN A 17 13.08 31.23 -6.92
CA ASN A 17 12.28 32.35 -7.44
C ASN A 17 10.94 32.51 -6.70
N LEU A 18 10.61 31.60 -5.78
CA LEU A 18 9.44 31.76 -4.93
C LEU A 18 9.65 32.88 -3.90
N LEU A 19 8.58 33.46 -3.38
CA LEU A 19 8.65 34.43 -2.30
C LEU A 19 9.34 33.79 -1.07
N TYR A 20 10.09 34.61 -0.32
CA TYR A 20 10.89 34.15 0.82
C TYR A 20 10.08 33.32 1.83
N GLU A 21 8.85 33.74 2.12
CA GLU A 21 7.95 33.07 3.06
C GLU A 21 7.59 31.63 2.65
N TRP A 22 7.71 31.30 1.34
CA TRP A 22 7.53 29.94 0.80
C TRP A 22 8.79 29.10 0.92
N LEU A 23 9.95 29.74 0.96
CA LEU A 23 11.24 29.07 1.10
C LEU A 23 11.53 28.69 2.55
N ASP A 24 10.94 29.42 3.50
CA ASP A 24 11.13 29.26 4.94
C ASP A 24 10.27 28.09 5.48
N PHE A 25 10.65 26.87 5.11
CA PHE A 25 10.05 25.64 5.60
C PHE A 25 11.07 24.50 5.61
N ASP A 26 11.16 23.78 6.72
CA ASP A 26 12.05 22.62 6.84
C ASP A 26 11.35 21.38 6.27
N PHE A 27 11.69 20.99 5.06
CA PHE A 27 11.16 19.80 4.39
C PHE A 27 11.77 18.49 4.89
N ALA A 28 12.92 18.54 5.57
CA ALA A 28 13.67 17.34 5.91
C ALA A 28 13.25 16.74 7.25
N LYS A 29 13.14 17.55 8.29
CA LYS A 29 12.87 17.06 9.65
C LYS A 29 11.44 16.55 9.79
N PHE A 30 11.29 15.31 10.23
CA PHE A 30 9.99 14.71 10.58
C PHE A 30 9.87 14.48 12.08
N SER A 31 10.79 13.74 12.67
CA SER A 31 10.87 13.48 14.11
C SER A 31 12.31 13.52 14.60
N GLU A 32 12.55 13.20 15.88
CA GLU A 32 13.93 13.10 16.40
C GLU A 32 14.75 12.05 15.67
N ASN A 33 14.11 10.96 15.25
CA ASN A 33 14.77 9.79 14.67
C ASN A 33 14.49 9.62 13.17
N LYS A 34 13.65 10.47 12.55
CA LYS A 34 13.29 10.36 11.15
C LYS A 34 13.50 11.66 10.39
N THR A 35 14.24 11.54 9.31
CA THR A 35 14.43 12.60 8.31
C THR A 35 13.83 12.11 7.00
N LEU A 36 13.09 12.95 6.31
CA LEU A 36 12.53 12.63 5.01
C LEU A 36 13.64 12.48 3.97
N TYR A 37 13.55 11.45 3.15
CA TYR A 37 14.43 11.24 2.00
C TYR A 37 14.26 12.34 0.95
N ASP A 38 15.26 12.52 0.09
CA ASP A 38 15.26 13.57 -0.95
C ASP A 38 14.02 13.52 -1.84
N TYR A 39 13.58 12.33 -2.25
CA TYR A 39 12.38 12.19 -3.08
C TYR A 39 11.09 12.59 -2.33
N GLN A 40 11.04 12.37 -1.01
CA GLN A 40 9.90 12.79 -0.18
C GLN A 40 9.89 14.32 -0.03
N GLN A 41 11.04 14.91 0.23
CA GLN A 41 11.19 16.37 0.25
C GLN A 41 10.84 16.99 -1.10
N GLN A 42 11.27 16.38 -2.21
CA GLN A 42 10.97 16.87 -3.56
C GLN A 42 9.47 16.84 -3.85
N SER A 43 8.74 15.80 -3.38
CA SER A 43 7.29 15.74 -3.52
C SER A 43 6.59 16.93 -2.84
N LEU A 44 7.03 17.30 -1.64
CA LEU A 44 6.53 18.46 -0.89
C LEU A 44 6.91 19.80 -1.54
N LYS A 45 8.13 19.91 -2.07
CA LYS A 45 8.54 21.09 -2.85
C LYS A 45 7.70 21.26 -4.11
N ASN A 46 7.37 20.16 -4.80
CA ASN A 46 6.46 20.21 -5.95
C ASN A 46 5.04 20.61 -5.54
N ALA A 47 4.54 20.09 -4.40
CA ALA A 47 3.27 20.54 -3.83
C ALA A 47 3.28 22.05 -3.54
N SER A 48 4.35 22.55 -2.90
CA SER A 48 4.54 23.97 -2.60
C SER A 48 4.51 24.82 -3.87
N LYS A 49 5.23 24.42 -4.93
CA LYS A 49 5.24 25.12 -6.22
C LYS A 49 3.86 25.14 -6.89
N ALA A 50 3.12 24.01 -6.84
CA ALA A 50 1.78 23.95 -7.41
C ALA A 50 0.80 24.87 -6.67
N LEU A 51 0.86 24.89 -5.33
CA LEU A 51 0.04 25.78 -4.50
C LEU A 51 0.42 27.25 -4.73
N TYR A 52 1.72 27.56 -4.82
CA TYR A 52 2.20 28.90 -5.17
C TYR A 52 1.63 29.36 -6.51
N LYS A 53 1.75 28.52 -7.54
CA LYS A 53 1.22 28.83 -8.87
C LYS A 53 -0.29 29.06 -8.85
N TYR A 54 -1.02 28.21 -8.12
CA TYR A 54 -2.48 28.31 -8.04
C TYR A 54 -2.93 29.52 -7.21
N TYR A 55 -2.40 29.71 -5.99
CA TYR A 55 -2.92 30.73 -5.07
C TYR A 55 -2.26 32.09 -5.21
N ILE A 56 -0.96 32.17 -5.55
CA ILE A 56 -0.24 33.45 -5.65
C ILE A 56 -0.28 33.99 -7.07
N ASP A 57 0.18 33.20 -8.06
CA ASP A 57 0.28 33.70 -9.44
C ASP A 57 -1.11 33.86 -10.09
N LEU A 58 -2.03 32.95 -9.79
CA LEU A 58 -3.36 32.87 -10.45
C LEU A 58 -4.53 33.22 -9.52
N LEU A 59 -4.26 33.60 -8.29
CA LEU A 59 -5.26 34.03 -7.28
C LEU A 59 -6.42 33.02 -7.10
N GLY A 60 -6.14 31.72 -7.24
CA GLY A 60 -7.12 30.64 -7.13
C GLY A 60 -8.06 30.49 -8.34
N ASN A 61 -7.74 31.12 -9.46
CA ASN A 61 -8.55 31.03 -10.69
C ASN A 61 -8.34 29.68 -11.39
N LYS A 62 -9.36 28.81 -11.35
CA LYS A 62 -9.32 27.47 -11.93
C LYS A 62 -9.22 27.47 -13.45
N GLU A 63 -9.91 28.39 -14.13
CA GLU A 63 -9.87 28.46 -15.58
C GLU A 63 -8.46 28.81 -16.07
N GLN A 64 -7.84 29.85 -15.46
CA GLN A 64 -6.46 30.21 -15.78
C GLN A 64 -5.47 29.09 -15.43
N PHE A 65 -5.70 28.38 -14.32
CA PHE A 65 -4.88 27.22 -13.97
C PHE A 65 -5.02 26.10 -15.00
N PHE A 66 -6.24 25.84 -15.48
CA PHE A 66 -6.50 24.86 -16.54
C PHE A 66 -5.88 25.26 -17.88
N GLU A 67 -5.89 26.55 -18.22
CA GLU A 67 -5.21 27.04 -19.42
C GLU A 67 -3.70 26.76 -19.40
N LEU A 68 -3.04 26.74 -18.24
CA LEU A 68 -1.64 26.33 -18.17
C LEU A 68 -1.43 24.88 -18.63
N TYR A 69 -2.35 23.99 -18.32
CA TYR A 69 -2.26 22.60 -18.78
C TYR A 69 -2.44 22.53 -20.29
N LYS A 70 -3.38 23.29 -20.85
CA LYS A 70 -3.58 23.37 -22.31
C LYS A 70 -2.35 23.94 -23.03
N ASN A 71 -1.78 24.99 -22.47
CA ASN A 71 -0.54 25.60 -23.00
C ASN A 71 0.67 24.65 -22.90
N ASN A 72 0.64 23.67 -21.99
CA ASN A 72 1.62 22.59 -21.91
C ASN A 72 1.23 21.37 -22.75
N GLY A 73 0.21 21.50 -23.60
CA GLY A 73 -0.18 20.50 -24.61
C GLY A 73 -1.18 19.47 -24.11
N LEU A 74 -2.01 19.78 -23.11
CA LEU A 74 -3.09 18.92 -22.66
C LEU A 74 -4.09 18.72 -23.80
N THR A 75 -4.25 17.47 -24.23
CA THR A 75 -5.18 17.02 -25.27
C THR A 75 -6.21 16.03 -24.75
N GLU A 76 -5.96 15.45 -23.57
CA GLU A 76 -6.86 14.51 -22.93
C GLU A 76 -8.14 15.22 -22.47
N LYS A 77 -9.29 14.54 -22.65
CA LYS A 77 -10.56 15.03 -22.12
C LYS A 77 -10.65 14.71 -20.63
N VAL A 78 -10.69 15.75 -19.81
CA VAL A 78 -10.88 15.66 -18.36
C VAL A 78 -12.26 16.16 -17.92
N ASP A 79 -13.15 16.41 -18.88
CA ASP A 79 -14.54 16.77 -18.61
C ASP A 79 -15.29 15.55 -18.08
N LEU A 80 -16.23 15.79 -17.17
CA LEU A 80 -17.09 14.74 -16.65
C LEU A 80 -18.38 14.66 -17.48
N ASP A 81 -18.60 13.53 -18.17
CA ASP A 81 -19.83 13.25 -18.91
C ASP A 81 -20.86 12.58 -17.98
N LEU A 82 -22.01 13.21 -17.82
CA LEU A 82 -23.11 12.77 -16.96
C LEU A 82 -24.20 11.99 -17.71
N LYS A 83 -24.13 11.90 -19.05
CA LYS A 83 -25.19 11.31 -19.89
C LYS A 83 -25.55 9.89 -19.53
N ASN A 84 -24.53 9.09 -19.20
CA ASN A 84 -24.67 7.66 -18.94
C ASN A 84 -24.73 7.31 -17.45
N ASN A 85 -24.68 8.30 -16.55
CA ASN A 85 -24.66 8.07 -15.10
C ASN A 85 -25.71 8.93 -14.37
N SER A 86 -26.96 8.46 -14.38
CA SER A 86 -28.08 9.16 -13.76
C SER A 86 -27.92 9.43 -12.24
N LYS A 87 -27.14 8.59 -11.54
CA LYS A 87 -26.88 8.74 -10.10
C LYS A 87 -25.92 9.88 -9.85
N ILE A 88 -24.80 9.93 -10.58
CA ILE A 88 -23.83 11.03 -10.50
C ILE A 88 -24.46 12.34 -10.95
N LYS A 89 -25.26 12.31 -12.02
CA LYS A 89 -26.00 13.48 -12.51
C LYS A 89 -26.88 14.10 -11.43
N LYS A 90 -27.66 13.29 -10.71
CA LYS A 90 -28.51 13.79 -9.61
C LYS A 90 -27.68 14.47 -8.52
N ILE A 91 -26.54 13.90 -8.15
CA ILE A 91 -25.66 14.47 -7.14
C ILE A 91 -25.15 15.85 -7.58
N PHE A 92 -24.64 15.98 -8.79
CA PHE A 92 -24.13 17.27 -9.28
C PHE A 92 -25.23 18.31 -9.52
N GLN A 93 -26.45 17.89 -9.85
CA GLN A 93 -27.58 18.81 -9.97
C GLN A 93 -27.89 19.57 -8.67
N GLU A 94 -27.63 18.97 -7.50
CA GLU A 94 -27.74 19.65 -6.22
C GLU A 94 -26.70 20.78 -6.07
N PHE A 95 -25.61 20.73 -6.83
CA PHE A 95 -24.50 21.69 -6.82
C PHE A 95 -24.31 22.41 -8.16
N ASP A 96 -25.35 22.46 -9.02
CA ASP A 96 -25.29 23.02 -10.38
C ASP A 96 -24.71 24.43 -10.42
N LYS A 97 -25.08 25.30 -9.46
CA LYS A 97 -24.55 26.66 -9.35
C LYS A 97 -23.01 26.72 -9.22
N ASN A 98 -22.39 25.64 -8.76
CA ASN A 98 -20.94 25.54 -8.57
C ASN A 98 -20.23 24.91 -9.77
N PHE A 99 -20.93 24.04 -10.52
CA PHE A 99 -20.34 23.22 -11.58
C PHE A 99 -20.82 23.57 -12.99
N ASN A 100 -21.83 24.45 -13.11
CA ASN A 100 -22.34 24.96 -14.37
C ASN A 100 -22.57 23.83 -15.41
N ILE A 101 -23.49 22.92 -15.11
CA ILE A 101 -23.78 21.76 -15.96
C ILE A 101 -24.38 22.20 -17.29
N GLN A 102 -23.69 21.90 -18.39
CA GLN A 102 -24.14 22.19 -19.74
C GLN A 102 -24.19 20.91 -20.58
N ASP A 103 -25.30 20.64 -21.25
CA ASP A 103 -25.50 19.45 -22.11
C ASP A 103 -25.09 18.12 -21.41
N ASP A 104 -25.43 17.99 -20.13
CA ASP A 104 -25.05 16.85 -19.32
C ASP A 104 -23.51 16.68 -19.16
N ARG A 105 -22.79 17.78 -19.16
CA ARG A 105 -21.34 17.81 -19.04
C ARG A 105 -20.89 18.85 -18.02
N ILE A 106 -19.81 18.54 -17.30
CA ILE A 106 -19.07 19.46 -16.44
C ILE A 106 -17.67 19.61 -17.02
N GLU A 107 -17.26 20.83 -17.28
CA GLU A 107 -15.94 21.11 -17.84
C GLU A 107 -14.82 20.79 -16.85
N GLY A 108 -13.69 20.29 -17.37
CA GLY A 108 -12.57 19.77 -16.58
C GLY A 108 -11.92 20.81 -15.66
N TYR A 109 -12.01 22.11 -15.97
CA TYR A 109 -11.44 23.13 -15.10
C TYR A 109 -12.10 23.16 -13.71
N HIS A 110 -13.34 22.72 -13.56
CA HIS A 110 -13.99 22.62 -12.25
C HIS A 110 -13.29 21.66 -11.29
N PHE A 111 -12.54 20.69 -11.84
CA PHE A 111 -11.86 19.65 -11.10
C PHE A 111 -10.34 19.86 -10.96
N ILE A 112 -9.79 20.97 -11.49
CA ILE A 112 -8.33 21.17 -11.63
C ILE A 112 -7.65 21.58 -10.33
N ASN A 113 -8.39 22.01 -9.30
CA ASN A 113 -7.86 22.34 -7.98
C ASN A 113 -7.51 21.07 -7.19
N ARG A 114 -6.64 20.26 -7.79
CA ARG A 114 -6.11 19.02 -7.21
C ARG A 114 -4.66 18.78 -7.63
N MET A 115 -4.00 17.95 -6.88
CA MET A 115 -2.73 17.37 -7.26
C MET A 115 -2.65 15.91 -6.82
N SER A 116 -1.94 15.12 -7.61
CA SER A 116 -1.74 13.72 -7.36
C SER A 116 -0.27 13.41 -7.13
N PHE A 117 0.01 12.43 -6.28
CA PHE A 117 1.34 11.94 -5.95
C PHE A 117 1.39 10.45 -6.29
N TRP A 118 2.03 10.12 -7.40
CA TRP A 118 2.18 8.74 -7.84
C TRP A 118 3.42 8.14 -7.21
N MET A 119 3.25 7.47 -6.09
CA MET A 119 4.36 7.00 -5.26
C MET A 119 4.23 5.53 -4.91
N ALA A 120 5.33 4.80 -5.00
CA ALA A 120 5.38 3.37 -4.71
C ALA A 120 4.84 3.01 -3.32
N THR A 121 4.33 1.79 -3.16
CA THR A 121 4.08 1.23 -1.83
C THR A 121 5.41 1.14 -1.07
N GLY A 122 5.40 1.45 0.21
CA GLY A 122 6.63 1.51 1.03
C GLY A 122 7.47 2.77 0.85
N SER A 123 7.07 3.73 -0.01
CA SER A 123 7.80 5.00 -0.18
C SER A 123 7.56 6.02 0.93
N GLY A 124 6.79 5.68 1.97
CA GLY A 124 6.49 6.57 3.08
C GLY A 124 5.47 7.67 2.75
N LYS A 125 4.48 7.38 1.90
CA LYS A 125 3.38 8.30 1.57
C LYS A 125 2.76 8.95 2.81
N THR A 126 2.50 8.16 3.84
CA THR A 126 1.86 8.65 5.08
C THR A 126 2.72 9.67 5.82
N LEU A 127 4.07 9.54 5.79
CA LEU A 127 4.97 10.55 6.34
C LEU A 127 4.88 11.87 5.55
N ILE A 128 4.78 11.76 4.22
CA ILE A 128 4.63 12.94 3.35
C ILE A 128 3.28 13.63 3.62
N VAL A 129 2.20 12.86 3.83
CA VAL A 129 0.88 13.40 4.20
C VAL A 129 0.96 14.20 5.49
N VAL A 130 1.58 13.66 6.54
CA VAL A 130 1.75 14.38 7.83
C VAL A 130 2.57 15.66 7.63
N LYS A 131 3.66 15.59 6.88
CA LYS A 131 4.51 16.76 6.59
C LYS A 131 3.80 17.80 5.71
N LEU A 132 2.92 17.35 4.80
CA LEU A 132 2.07 18.24 4.00
C LEU A 132 1.07 19.00 4.88
N ILE A 133 0.55 18.37 5.92
CA ILE A 133 -0.32 19.05 6.91
C ILE A 133 0.43 20.20 7.58
N GLU A 134 1.67 19.98 8.02
CA GLU A 134 2.51 21.02 8.60
C GLU A 134 2.78 22.16 7.58
N LEU A 135 3.07 21.80 6.33
CA LEU A 135 3.26 22.78 5.26
C LEU A 135 2.00 23.63 5.02
N LEU A 136 0.83 22.99 4.90
CA LEU A 136 -0.44 23.70 4.71
C LEU A 136 -0.72 24.65 5.87
N GLN A 137 -0.51 24.20 7.11
CA GLN A 137 -0.69 25.06 8.30
C GLN A 137 0.29 26.23 8.29
N SER A 138 1.56 26.01 7.95
CA SER A 138 2.54 27.08 7.84
C SER A 138 2.11 28.13 6.81
N LEU A 139 1.65 27.69 5.64
CA LEU A 139 1.18 28.57 4.57
C LEU A 139 -0.12 29.31 4.96
N MET A 140 -1.05 28.64 5.64
CA MET A 140 -2.29 29.25 6.14
C MET A 140 -2.02 30.28 7.22
N SER A 141 -1.15 29.99 8.20
CA SER A 141 -0.80 30.90 9.29
C SER A 141 -0.11 32.17 8.79
N LYS A 142 0.70 32.06 7.75
CA LYS A 142 1.34 33.16 7.02
C LYS A 142 0.38 33.88 6.06
N LYS A 143 -0.88 33.44 5.95
CA LYS A 143 -1.91 33.98 5.02
C LYS A 143 -1.51 33.90 3.54
N LEU A 144 -0.66 32.94 3.18
CA LEU A 144 -0.21 32.70 1.82
C LEU A 144 -1.19 31.87 1.01
N ILE A 145 -2.01 31.07 1.70
CA ILE A 145 -3.13 30.33 1.14
C ILE A 145 -4.38 30.53 2.01
N PRO A 146 -5.59 30.33 1.48
CA PRO A 146 -6.82 30.48 2.27
C PRO A 146 -6.88 29.52 3.46
N GLN A 147 -7.36 30.03 4.60
CA GLN A 147 -7.63 29.22 5.78
C GLN A 147 -8.79 28.26 5.51
N LYS A 148 -8.55 26.97 5.60
CA LYS A 148 -9.54 25.91 5.37
C LYS A 148 -9.31 24.74 6.31
N ASP A 149 -10.37 23.97 6.52
CA ASP A 149 -10.28 22.74 7.29
C ASP A 149 -9.59 21.62 6.51
N ILE A 150 -8.88 20.73 7.21
CA ILE A 150 -8.19 19.62 6.61
C ILE A 150 -8.95 18.31 6.93
N LEU A 151 -9.21 17.52 5.89
CA LEU A 151 -9.85 16.22 5.98
C LEU A 151 -8.90 15.14 5.43
N PHE A 152 -8.49 14.22 6.29
CA PHE A 152 -7.74 13.03 5.88
C PHE A 152 -8.69 11.85 5.64
N LEU A 153 -8.55 11.21 4.48
CA LEU A 153 -9.35 10.08 4.08
C LEU A 153 -8.46 8.91 3.67
N THR A 154 -8.78 7.72 4.16
CA THR A 154 -8.14 6.47 3.73
C THR A 154 -9.13 5.33 3.71
N TYR A 155 -8.83 4.28 2.93
CA TYR A 155 -9.77 3.19 2.66
C TYR A 155 -9.92 2.19 3.81
N ARG A 156 -8.88 1.99 4.66
CA ARG A 156 -8.82 0.90 5.65
C ARG A 156 -8.47 1.40 7.04
N GLU A 157 -8.95 0.65 8.04
CA GLU A 157 -8.69 0.97 9.45
C GLU A 157 -7.21 0.89 9.82
N ASP A 158 -6.50 -0.12 9.31
CA ASP A 158 -5.07 -0.28 9.58
C ASP A 158 -4.21 0.88 9.02
N LEU A 159 -4.57 1.42 7.86
CA LEU A 159 -3.92 2.63 7.31
C LEU A 159 -4.26 3.87 8.14
N LEU A 160 -5.47 3.93 8.67
CA LEU A 160 -5.87 5.00 9.59
C LEU A 160 -5.07 4.93 10.90
N GLU A 161 -4.90 3.75 11.48
CA GLU A 161 -4.07 3.56 12.67
C GLU A 161 -2.59 3.89 12.39
N GLN A 162 -2.07 3.51 11.23
CA GLN A 162 -0.71 3.91 10.82
C GLN A 162 -0.56 5.43 10.75
N PHE A 163 -1.55 6.13 10.18
CA PHE A 163 -1.56 7.59 10.13
C PHE A 163 -1.58 8.20 11.54
N LYS A 164 -2.42 7.71 12.46
CA LYS A 164 -2.47 8.16 13.85
C LYS A 164 -1.12 7.99 14.56
N ASN A 165 -0.48 6.83 14.38
CA ASN A 165 0.83 6.56 14.96
C ASN A 165 1.92 7.53 14.45
N HIS A 166 1.89 7.88 13.17
CA HIS A 166 2.81 8.89 12.63
C HIS A 166 2.54 10.30 13.15
N ILE A 167 1.27 10.67 13.37
CA ILE A 167 0.92 11.95 14.02
C ILE A 167 1.42 11.98 15.47
N GLU A 168 1.26 10.89 16.23
CA GLU A 168 1.78 10.81 17.60
C GLU A 168 3.31 10.96 17.63
N GLU A 169 4.02 10.27 16.75
CA GLU A 169 5.47 10.37 16.62
C GLU A 169 5.90 11.80 16.27
N PHE A 170 5.22 12.41 15.30
CA PHE A 170 5.45 13.80 14.90
C PHE A 170 5.23 14.76 16.08
N ASN A 171 4.10 14.65 16.77
CA ASN A 171 3.74 15.51 17.90
C ASN A 171 4.72 15.36 19.08
N LYS A 172 5.19 14.14 19.38
CA LYS A 172 6.18 13.90 20.46
C LYS A 172 7.52 14.58 20.19
N SER A 173 7.86 14.74 18.92
CA SER A 173 9.15 15.29 18.48
C SER A 173 9.08 16.80 18.14
N ASN A 174 7.89 17.39 18.14
CA ASN A 174 7.68 18.78 17.73
C ASN A 174 7.11 19.60 18.90
N ASN A 175 7.92 20.54 19.42
CA ASN A 175 7.53 21.38 20.55
C ASN A 175 6.82 22.68 20.12
N THR A 176 6.77 22.97 18.82
CA THR A 176 6.27 24.25 18.30
C THR A 176 4.97 24.14 17.53
N PHE A 177 4.60 22.94 17.12
CA PHE A 177 3.42 22.69 16.29
C PHE A 177 2.82 21.33 16.63
N PHE A 178 1.50 21.26 16.78
CA PHE A 178 0.77 20.04 17.12
C PHE A 178 -0.39 19.80 16.18
N ILE A 179 -0.64 18.54 15.85
CA ILE A 179 -1.77 18.09 15.05
C ILE A 179 -2.76 17.39 15.98
N ASN A 180 -3.96 17.94 16.11
CA ASN A 180 -5.07 17.31 16.81
C ASN A 180 -5.92 16.52 15.82
N LEU A 181 -6.26 15.27 16.16
CA LEU A 181 -7.04 14.39 15.31
C LEU A 181 -8.46 14.20 15.85
N TYR A 182 -9.44 14.44 15.01
CA TYR A 182 -10.86 14.27 15.33
C TYR A 182 -11.56 13.40 14.28
N ASP A 183 -12.43 12.50 14.73
CA ASP A 183 -13.34 11.82 13.82
C ASP A 183 -14.27 12.84 13.14
N LEU A 184 -14.49 12.69 11.83
CA LEU A 184 -15.33 13.62 11.07
C LEU A 184 -16.75 13.76 11.64
N LYS A 185 -17.28 12.72 12.27
CA LYS A 185 -18.59 12.78 12.95
C LYS A 185 -18.65 13.82 14.07
N SER A 186 -17.51 14.20 14.65
CA SER A 186 -17.42 15.23 15.68
C SER A 186 -17.27 16.64 15.14
N TYR A 187 -17.31 16.83 13.81
CA TYR A 187 -17.00 18.10 13.14
C TYR A 187 -17.76 19.29 13.75
N ASP A 188 -19.09 19.20 13.85
CA ASP A 188 -19.91 20.28 14.36
C ASP A 188 -19.65 20.61 15.83
N SER A 189 -19.38 19.60 16.67
CA SER A 189 -19.07 19.82 18.10
C SER A 189 -17.72 20.50 18.26
N VAL A 190 -16.68 19.99 17.58
CA VAL A 190 -15.33 20.58 17.60
C VAL A 190 -15.36 22.03 17.12
N LYS A 191 -16.11 22.32 16.03
CA LYS A 191 -16.23 23.70 15.51
C LYS A 191 -16.97 24.65 16.45
N ARG A 192 -17.92 24.17 17.25
CA ARG A 192 -18.62 25.00 18.24
C ARG A 192 -17.78 25.26 19.47
N GLU A 193 -16.99 24.30 19.91
CA GLU A 193 -16.16 24.36 21.11
C GLU A 193 -14.88 25.18 20.92
N ASN A 194 -14.28 25.11 19.71
CA ASN A 194 -12.99 25.74 19.41
C ASN A 194 -13.11 27.24 19.10
N LYS A 195 -13.56 28.03 20.07
CA LYS A 195 -13.55 29.51 19.94
C LYS A 195 -12.19 30.16 20.18
N LEU A 196 -11.25 29.47 20.81
CA LEU A 196 -9.93 29.99 21.17
C LEU A 196 -8.87 28.87 21.11
N ILE A 197 -8.37 28.51 19.93
CA ILE A 197 -7.13 27.75 19.87
C ILE A 197 -5.99 28.73 20.13
N PHE A 198 -5.54 28.78 21.37
CA PHE A 198 -4.28 29.42 21.74
C PHE A 198 -3.16 28.44 21.45
N GLY A 199 -2.40 28.68 20.40
CA GLY A 199 -1.20 27.90 20.15
C GLY A 199 -1.01 27.51 18.69
N ASN A 200 0.16 26.94 18.41
CA ASN A 200 0.56 26.43 17.10
C ASN A 200 -0.02 25.03 16.85
N ALA A 201 -1.33 24.85 17.03
CA ALA A 201 -2.01 23.59 16.77
C ALA A 201 -2.97 23.71 15.58
N ILE A 202 -3.18 22.60 14.87
CA ILE A 202 -4.20 22.47 13.83
C ILE A 202 -5.12 21.30 14.15
N ASP A 203 -6.42 21.51 13.99
CA ASP A 203 -7.42 20.47 14.07
C ASP A 203 -7.63 19.84 12.70
N ILE A 204 -7.49 18.52 12.64
CA ILE A 204 -7.66 17.73 11.44
C ILE A 204 -8.75 16.71 11.66
N PHE A 205 -9.62 16.58 10.68
CA PHE A 205 -10.66 15.59 10.68
C PHE A 205 -10.24 14.39 9.85
N TYR A 206 -10.57 13.19 10.30
CA TYR A 206 -10.29 11.96 9.58
C TYR A 206 -11.53 11.09 9.45
N TYR A 207 -11.60 10.32 8.36
CA TYR A 207 -12.62 9.30 8.20
C TYR A 207 -12.17 8.22 7.21
N ARG A 208 -12.92 7.11 7.19
CA ARG A 208 -12.72 6.07 6.17
C ARG A 208 -13.43 6.46 4.89
N SER A 209 -12.71 6.47 3.79
CA SER A 209 -13.21 6.87 2.46
C SER A 209 -14.31 5.94 1.94
N ASP A 210 -14.28 4.64 2.30
CA ASP A 210 -15.29 3.66 1.92
C ASP A 210 -16.64 3.83 2.64
N LEU A 211 -16.66 4.60 3.74
CA LEU A 211 -17.84 4.89 4.55
C LEU A 211 -18.47 6.27 4.23
N ILE A 212 -17.96 6.99 3.23
CA ILE A 212 -18.57 8.22 2.73
C ILE A 212 -19.51 7.88 1.57
N SER A 213 -20.74 8.35 1.63
CA SER A 213 -21.81 8.04 0.70
C SER A 213 -22.75 9.24 0.48
N ASP A 214 -23.79 9.05 -0.33
CA ASP A 214 -24.96 9.93 -0.50
C ASP A 214 -26.15 9.46 0.37
N GLU A 215 -25.91 8.59 1.33
CA GLU A 215 -26.90 8.09 2.29
C GLU A 215 -26.32 8.04 3.69
N GLN A 216 -27.14 8.36 4.69
CA GLN A 216 -26.77 8.21 6.10
C GLN A 216 -27.22 6.83 6.63
N LYS A 217 -26.28 6.06 7.17
CA LYS A 217 -26.52 4.77 7.86
C LYS A 217 -25.58 4.71 9.07
N ASP A 218 -25.65 3.67 9.87
CA ASP A 218 -24.86 3.49 11.11
C ASP A 218 -23.43 4.07 11.06
N LYS A 219 -22.53 3.41 10.32
CA LYS A 219 -21.13 3.87 10.14
C LYS A 219 -20.93 4.71 8.88
N ILE A 220 -21.89 4.65 7.94
CA ILE A 220 -21.85 5.37 6.67
C ILE A 220 -22.39 6.78 6.87
N ILE A 221 -21.63 7.78 6.43
CA ILE A 221 -22.01 9.18 6.53
C ILE A 221 -22.42 9.74 5.17
N ASP A 222 -23.44 10.60 5.17
CA ASP A 222 -23.80 11.39 4.01
C ASP A 222 -22.84 12.58 3.90
N PHE A 223 -22.12 12.69 2.78
CA PHE A 223 -21.11 13.71 2.54
C PHE A 223 -21.69 15.13 2.62
N ARG A 224 -22.98 15.31 2.31
CA ARG A 224 -23.66 16.62 2.33
C ARG A 224 -23.70 17.24 3.73
N ASN A 225 -23.75 16.41 4.77
CA ASN A 225 -23.72 16.89 6.16
C ASN A 225 -22.37 17.54 6.53
N TYR A 226 -21.32 17.31 5.72
CA TYR A 226 -19.97 17.81 5.96
C TYR A 226 -19.47 18.69 4.81
N ASP A 227 -20.38 19.23 3.99
CA ASP A 227 -20.04 19.99 2.80
C ASP A 227 -19.17 21.22 3.08
N SER A 228 -19.40 21.93 4.19
CA SER A 228 -18.66 23.16 4.55
C SER A 228 -18.49 24.12 3.37
N ASN A 229 -19.50 24.19 2.49
CA ASN A 229 -19.46 24.95 1.23
C ASN A 229 -18.26 24.60 0.33
N GLY A 230 -17.80 23.34 0.34
CA GLY A 230 -16.65 22.89 -0.46
C GLY A 230 -15.28 23.40 0.02
N ASN A 231 -15.17 23.87 1.25
CA ASN A 231 -13.98 24.51 1.79
C ASN A 231 -13.01 23.53 2.47
N TRP A 232 -12.81 22.34 1.92
CA TRP A 232 -11.89 21.37 2.47
C TRP A 232 -10.56 21.32 1.70
N TYR A 233 -9.45 21.19 2.45
CA TYR A 233 -8.22 20.58 1.98
C TYR A 233 -8.32 19.08 2.25
N ILE A 234 -8.54 18.29 1.22
CA ILE A 234 -8.71 16.84 1.35
C ILE A 234 -7.39 16.14 1.04
N LEU A 235 -6.91 15.33 1.97
CA LEU A 235 -5.76 14.45 1.81
C LEU A 235 -6.28 13.03 1.68
N LEU A 236 -6.26 12.47 0.47
CA LEU A 236 -6.80 11.14 0.17
C LEU A 236 -5.64 10.15 -0.05
N ASP A 237 -5.49 9.21 0.89
CA ASP A 237 -4.54 8.11 0.75
C ASP A 237 -5.21 6.90 0.09
N GLU A 238 -4.45 6.15 -0.72
CA GLU A 238 -4.92 5.04 -1.56
C GLU A 238 -6.08 5.45 -2.49
N ALA A 239 -5.93 6.60 -3.15
CA ALA A 239 -6.94 7.23 -4.01
C ALA A 239 -7.51 6.29 -5.09
N HIS A 240 -6.71 5.32 -5.57
CA HIS A 240 -7.14 4.34 -6.58
C HIS A 240 -8.30 3.43 -6.13
N LYS A 241 -8.55 3.30 -4.85
CA LYS A 241 -9.68 2.49 -4.32
C LYS A 241 -11.06 3.10 -4.61
N GLY A 242 -11.12 4.28 -5.18
CA GLY A 242 -12.35 4.91 -5.66
C GLY A 242 -12.31 5.29 -7.13
N ASP A 243 -11.29 4.87 -7.86
CA ASP A 243 -10.87 5.38 -9.17
C ASP A 243 -11.61 4.80 -10.39
N ARG A 244 -12.66 4.02 -10.18
CA ARG A 244 -13.49 3.66 -11.34
C ARG A 244 -14.16 4.91 -11.89
N GLU A 245 -14.14 5.09 -13.22
CA GLU A 245 -14.76 6.27 -13.91
C GLU A 245 -16.17 6.58 -13.40
N ASP A 246 -16.91 5.57 -12.95
CA ASP A 246 -18.25 5.69 -12.38
C ASP A 246 -18.27 5.78 -10.84
N SER A 247 -17.14 6.00 -10.18
CA SER A 247 -17.11 6.03 -8.73
C SER A 247 -17.75 7.30 -8.18
N LYS A 248 -18.89 7.17 -7.51
CA LYS A 248 -19.54 8.27 -6.79
C LYS A 248 -18.60 8.95 -5.78
N ARG A 249 -17.69 8.19 -5.16
CA ARG A 249 -16.79 8.70 -4.09
C ARG A 249 -15.86 9.78 -4.59
N GLN A 250 -15.26 9.59 -5.76
CA GLN A 250 -14.40 10.62 -6.36
C GLN A 250 -15.17 11.92 -6.61
N GLN A 251 -16.45 11.80 -6.94
CA GLN A 251 -17.31 12.97 -7.12
C GLN A 251 -17.62 13.66 -5.80
N PHE A 252 -17.85 12.90 -4.72
CA PHE A 252 -18.02 13.48 -3.38
C PHE A 252 -16.80 14.29 -2.95
N TYR A 253 -15.58 13.76 -3.16
CA TYR A 253 -14.35 14.49 -2.82
C TYR A 253 -14.18 15.74 -3.67
N SER A 254 -14.53 15.69 -4.96
CA SER A 254 -14.54 16.86 -5.85
C SER A 254 -15.52 17.94 -5.37
N ILE A 255 -16.70 17.53 -4.88
CA ILE A 255 -17.70 18.47 -4.36
C ILE A 255 -17.22 19.06 -3.03
N LEU A 256 -16.73 18.23 -2.09
CA LEU A 256 -16.24 18.67 -0.78
C LEU A 256 -15.03 19.61 -0.89
N SER A 257 -14.20 19.45 -1.91
CA SER A 257 -13.02 20.31 -2.14
C SER A 257 -13.21 21.38 -3.21
N ARG A 258 -14.44 21.62 -3.72
CA ARG A 258 -14.67 22.51 -4.87
C ARG A 258 -14.17 23.95 -4.69
N ASN A 259 -14.16 24.44 -3.46
CA ASN A 259 -13.56 25.73 -3.07
C ASN A 259 -12.26 25.57 -2.26
N GLY A 260 -11.82 24.34 -2.08
CA GLY A 260 -10.58 23.96 -1.40
C GLY A 260 -9.54 23.42 -2.37
N PHE A 261 -8.93 22.30 -1.97
CA PHE A 261 -7.95 21.60 -2.79
C PHE A 261 -7.93 20.10 -2.45
N LEU A 262 -7.75 19.23 -3.44
CA LEU A 262 -7.70 17.79 -3.28
C LEU A 262 -6.26 17.27 -3.53
N PHE A 263 -5.72 16.51 -2.59
CA PHE A 263 -4.40 15.90 -2.64
C PHE A 263 -4.56 14.38 -2.67
N ASN A 264 -4.28 13.76 -3.81
CA ASN A 264 -4.44 12.32 -4.04
C ASN A 264 -3.10 11.61 -3.94
N PHE A 265 -2.99 10.61 -3.07
CA PHE A 265 -1.81 9.75 -2.94
C PHE A 265 -2.15 8.33 -3.38
N SER A 266 -1.35 7.75 -4.28
CA SER A 266 -1.54 6.36 -4.71
C SER A 266 -0.26 5.75 -5.28
N ALA A 267 -0.13 4.44 -5.16
CA ALA A 267 0.87 3.66 -5.90
C ALA A 267 0.43 3.36 -7.34
N THR A 268 -0.88 3.38 -7.59
CA THR A 268 -1.49 3.01 -8.87
C THR A 268 -2.66 3.94 -9.16
N PHE A 269 -2.52 4.84 -10.13
CA PHE A 269 -3.62 5.63 -10.64
C PHE A 269 -4.24 4.97 -11.87
N THR A 270 -5.55 5.11 -12.03
CA THR A 270 -6.31 4.64 -13.20
C THR A 270 -7.11 5.77 -13.83
N ASN A 271 -7.44 6.81 -13.07
CA ASN A 271 -8.22 7.93 -13.56
C ASN A 271 -7.34 8.92 -14.35
N PRO A 272 -7.70 9.29 -15.60
CA PRO A 272 -6.92 10.23 -16.41
C PRO A 272 -6.61 11.55 -15.73
N ILE A 273 -7.53 12.11 -14.94
CA ILE A 273 -7.30 13.39 -14.26
C ILE A 273 -6.17 13.31 -13.24
N ASP A 274 -5.97 12.17 -12.59
CA ASP A 274 -4.88 12.01 -11.63
C ASP A 274 -3.50 11.97 -12.29
N PHE A 275 -3.41 11.47 -13.54
CA PHE A 275 -2.18 11.58 -14.33
C PHE A 275 -1.95 13.02 -14.79
N VAL A 276 -3.00 13.70 -15.28
CA VAL A 276 -2.93 15.10 -15.73
C VAL A 276 -2.45 16.01 -14.58
N THR A 277 -3.01 15.81 -13.38
CA THR A 277 -2.70 16.61 -12.18
C THR A 277 -1.60 16.02 -11.30
N CYS A 278 -0.83 15.05 -11.79
CA CYS A 278 0.28 14.48 -11.05
C CYS A 278 1.40 15.52 -10.86
N ALA A 279 1.60 15.94 -9.62
CA ALA A 279 2.65 16.88 -9.24
C ALA A 279 4.00 16.20 -9.04
N TYR A 280 4.00 14.92 -8.69
CA TYR A 280 5.21 14.15 -8.45
C TYR A 280 5.00 12.66 -8.73
N ASN A 281 5.83 12.13 -9.63
CA ASN A 281 5.87 10.72 -9.95
C ASN A 281 7.14 10.07 -9.41
N PHE A 282 6.96 9.24 -8.40
CA PHE A 282 7.96 8.36 -7.83
C PHE A 282 7.39 6.94 -7.72
N ASN A 283 6.94 6.42 -8.87
CA ASN A 283 6.34 5.10 -8.99
C ASN A 283 7.31 3.97 -8.64
N LEU A 284 6.85 2.73 -8.66
CA LEU A 284 7.64 1.57 -8.30
C LEU A 284 8.94 1.44 -9.11
N GLU A 285 8.89 1.76 -10.40
CA GLU A 285 10.06 1.74 -11.28
C GLU A 285 11.15 2.70 -10.78
N LYS A 286 10.81 3.97 -10.56
CA LYS A 286 11.76 4.98 -10.05
C LYS A 286 12.25 4.65 -8.65
N PHE A 287 11.38 4.14 -7.79
CA PHE A 287 11.71 3.74 -6.43
C PHE A 287 12.79 2.65 -6.41
N ILE A 288 12.68 1.67 -7.31
CA ILE A 288 13.68 0.60 -7.46
C ILE A 288 14.94 1.12 -8.14
N GLN A 289 14.83 1.87 -9.24
CA GLN A 289 15.98 2.40 -9.99
C GLN A 289 16.87 3.30 -9.14
N GLN A 290 16.30 4.03 -8.20
CA GLN A 290 17.05 4.89 -7.28
C GLN A 290 17.55 4.17 -6.02
N GLY A 291 17.38 2.86 -5.93
CA GLY A 291 17.94 2.02 -4.87
C GLY A 291 17.15 2.01 -3.56
N TYR A 292 15.93 2.57 -3.52
CA TYR A 292 15.08 2.54 -2.33
C TYR A 292 14.25 1.25 -2.22
N GLY A 293 13.89 0.65 -3.36
CA GLY A 293 13.13 -0.59 -3.43
C GLY A 293 14.00 -1.80 -3.71
N LYS A 294 13.48 -2.99 -3.39
CA LYS A 294 14.12 -4.25 -3.75
C LYS A 294 14.02 -4.46 -5.26
N GLN A 295 15.08 -5.01 -5.86
CA GLN A 295 15.04 -5.51 -7.24
C GLN A 295 13.99 -6.61 -7.37
N ILE A 296 13.20 -6.56 -8.41
CA ILE A 296 12.15 -7.56 -8.68
C ILE A 296 12.61 -8.43 -9.87
N TYR A 297 12.66 -9.72 -9.61
CA TYR A 297 12.95 -10.74 -10.59
C TYR A 297 11.74 -11.65 -10.72
N VAL A 298 11.26 -11.86 -11.93
CA VAL A 298 10.18 -12.79 -12.22
C VAL A 298 10.81 -14.06 -12.78
N LEU A 299 10.61 -15.18 -12.09
CA LEU A 299 11.01 -16.48 -12.63
C LEU A 299 10.09 -16.80 -13.81
N GLN A 300 10.70 -17.06 -14.98
CA GLN A 300 9.98 -17.37 -16.23
C GLN A 300 9.50 -18.81 -16.29
N SER A 301 9.39 -19.47 -15.17
CA SER A 301 8.83 -20.80 -15.16
C SER A 301 7.31 -20.76 -15.36
N ASP A 302 6.81 -21.90 -15.75
CA ASP A 302 5.43 -22.27 -16.01
C ASP A 302 4.38 -21.93 -14.92
N ILE A 303 4.63 -20.88 -14.11
CA ILE A 303 3.58 -20.28 -13.26
C ILE A 303 2.38 -19.86 -14.12
N SER A 304 2.62 -19.50 -15.40
CA SER A 304 1.55 -19.37 -16.40
C SER A 304 0.83 -20.69 -16.70
N ASN A 305 1.46 -21.83 -16.48
CA ASN A 305 0.87 -23.15 -16.63
C ASN A 305 0.14 -23.63 -15.38
N LEU A 306 0.45 -23.10 -14.20
CA LEU A 306 -0.40 -23.27 -13.01
C LEU A 306 -1.83 -22.70 -13.22
N ASN A 307 -2.00 -21.80 -14.18
CA ASN A 307 -3.30 -21.27 -14.61
C ASN A 307 -4.00 -22.13 -15.68
N LYS A 308 -3.32 -23.09 -16.30
CA LYS A 308 -3.94 -24.03 -17.22
C LYS A 308 -4.42 -25.23 -16.40
N LYS A 309 -5.65 -25.65 -16.63
CA LYS A 309 -6.31 -26.84 -16.03
C LYS A 309 -5.62 -28.18 -16.39
N GLU A 310 -4.34 -28.20 -16.72
CA GLU A 310 -3.57 -29.41 -16.91
C GLU A 310 -3.11 -29.92 -15.54
N GLU A 311 -3.43 -31.16 -15.24
CA GLU A 311 -3.11 -31.79 -13.96
C GLU A 311 -1.59 -31.97 -13.86
N PHE A 312 -0.95 -31.17 -13.01
CA PHE A 312 0.43 -31.41 -12.61
C PHE A 312 0.55 -32.76 -11.92
N THR A 313 1.55 -33.53 -12.31
CA THR A 313 1.91 -34.74 -11.55
C THR A 313 2.41 -34.34 -10.15
N GLU A 314 2.31 -35.25 -9.20
CA GLU A 314 2.80 -35.05 -7.82
C GLU A 314 4.28 -34.66 -7.81
N ILE A 315 5.09 -35.24 -8.71
CA ILE A 315 6.52 -34.89 -8.85
C ILE A 315 6.69 -33.45 -9.31
N GLN A 316 5.93 -32.98 -10.29
CA GLN A 316 5.99 -31.61 -10.77
C GLN A 316 5.61 -30.60 -9.68
N LYS A 317 4.56 -30.88 -8.90
CA LYS A 317 4.19 -30.03 -7.75
C LYS A 317 5.33 -29.95 -6.74
N GLN A 318 5.96 -31.06 -6.40
CA GLN A 318 7.10 -31.08 -5.49
C GLN A 318 8.29 -30.29 -6.02
N ILE A 319 8.62 -30.42 -7.31
CA ILE A 319 9.72 -29.68 -7.94
C ILE A 319 9.46 -28.17 -7.83
N ILE A 320 8.27 -27.71 -8.16
CA ILE A 320 7.89 -26.28 -8.06
C ILE A 320 8.10 -25.76 -6.65
N ILE A 321 7.62 -26.49 -5.65
CA ILE A 321 7.76 -26.09 -4.26
C ILE A 321 9.23 -26.13 -3.81
N LEU A 322 9.98 -27.18 -4.17
CA LEU A 322 11.39 -27.29 -3.82
C LEU A 322 12.22 -26.16 -4.43
N LYS A 323 11.96 -25.73 -5.66
CA LYS A 323 12.65 -24.57 -6.25
C LYS A 323 12.51 -23.32 -5.39
N ILE A 324 11.31 -23.08 -4.87
CA ILE A 324 11.00 -21.92 -4.01
C ILE A 324 11.69 -22.05 -2.66
N LEU A 325 11.66 -23.23 -2.04
CA LEU A 325 12.31 -23.47 -0.74
C LEU A 325 13.84 -23.44 -0.86
N LEU A 326 14.42 -23.91 -1.97
CA LEU A 326 15.84 -23.77 -2.27
C LEU A 326 16.24 -22.29 -2.39
N LEU A 327 15.45 -21.51 -3.12
CA LEU A 327 15.70 -20.06 -3.23
C LEU A 327 15.59 -19.35 -1.90
N TYR A 328 14.58 -19.67 -1.09
CA TYR A 328 14.46 -19.14 0.26
C TYR A 328 15.67 -19.51 1.14
N THR A 329 16.08 -20.78 1.11
CA THR A 329 17.25 -21.29 1.83
C THR A 329 18.51 -20.54 1.41
N TYR A 330 18.72 -20.36 0.11
CA TYR A 330 19.82 -19.56 -0.42
C TYR A 330 19.83 -18.13 0.13
N ILE A 331 18.70 -17.43 0.06
CA ILE A 331 18.57 -16.05 0.56
C ILE A 331 18.89 -15.98 2.06
N ASN A 332 18.39 -16.95 2.84
CA ASN A 332 18.64 -16.98 4.28
C ASN A 332 20.11 -17.28 4.61
N GLU A 333 20.80 -18.15 3.85
CA GLU A 333 22.24 -18.36 3.97
C GLU A 333 23.04 -17.11 3.61
N GLN A 334 22.66 -16.38 2.54
CA GLN A 334 23.29 -15.11 2.18
C GLN A 334 23.10 -14.06 3.29
N LYS A 335 21.91 -13.99 3.88
CA LYS A 335 21.62 -13.09 5.01
C LYS A 335 22.56 -13.35 6.20
N LYS A 336 22.84 -14.62 6.52
CA LYS A 336 23.78 -14.97 7.60
C LYS A 336 25.20 -14.45 7.33
N ILE A 337 25.62 -14.44 6.05
CA ILE A 337 26.94 -13.92 5.64
C ILE A 337 26.97 -12.39 5.71
N ILE A 338 25.92 -11.72 5.24
CA ILE A 338 25.81 -10.25 5.23
C ILE A 338 25.68 -9.70 6.65
N GLY A 339 24.99 -10.42 7.53
CA GLY A 339 24.76 -10.08 8.94
C GLY A 339 23.45 -9.35 9.20
N ASP A 340 22.93 -9.55 10.39
CA ASP A 340 21.61 -9.09 10.84
C ASP A 340 21.42 -7.57 10.83
N LYS A 341 22.52 -6.81 10.90
CA LYS A 341 22.48 -5.34 10.86
C LYS A 341 22.22 -4.79 9.46
N PHE A 342 22.51 -5.56 8.41
CA PHE A 342 22.49 -5.10 7.03
C PHE A 342 21.33 -5.67 6.21
N TYR A 343 20.75 -6.76 6.66
CA TYR A 343 19.63 -7.38 5.96
C TYR A 343 18.63 -8.02 6.91
N HIS A 344 17.35 -7.79 6.65
CA HIS A 344 16.24 -8.33 7.45
C HIS A 344 16.08 -9.85 7.27
N LYS A 345 15.39 -10.48 8.20
CA LYS A 345 15.04 -11.90 8.14
C LYS A 345 14.06 -12.15 6.97
N PRO A 346 14.40 -13.00 6.01
CA PRO A 346 13.55 -13.20 4.83
C PRO A 346 12.19 -13.82 5.18
N LEU A 347 11.20 -13.63 4.31
CA LEU A 347 9.87 -14.22 4.41
C LEU A 347 9.40 -14.68 3.02
N LEU A 348 8.93 -15.93 2.96
CA LEU A 348 8.16 -16.44 1.83
C LEU A 348 6.69 -16.07 2.01
N LEU A 349 6.15 -15.28 1.09
CA LEU A 349 4.76 -14.90 1.06
C LEU A 349 4.04 -15.72 -0.02
N THR A 350 3.06 -16.53 0.37
CA THR A 350 2.25 -17.33 -0.55
C THR A 350 0.84 -16.76 -0.63
N LEU A 351 0.45 -16.34 -1.81
CA LEU A 351 -0.85 -15.77 -2.12
C LEU A 351 -1.69 -16.79 -2.90
N VAL A 352 -2.87 -17.11 -2.41
CA VAL A 352 -3.77 -18.09 -3.00
C VAL A 352 -5.09 -17.45 -3.42
N ASN A 353 -5.70 -17.98 -4.50
CA ASN A 353 -7.00 -17.53 -4.95
C ASN A 353 -8.13 -18.25 -4.22
N SER A 354 -7.98 -19.53 -3.91
CA SER A 354 -9.01 -20.33 -3.25
C SER A 354 -8.55 -20.82 -1.89
N VAL A 355 -9.46 -20.74 -0.90
CA VAL A 355 -9.20 -21.10 0.50
C VAL A 355 -10.13 -22.22 0.98
N ASN A 356 -11.42 -22.15 0.69
CA ASN A 356 -12.44 -22.97 1.31
C ASN A 356 -12.98 -24.12 0.44
N THR A 357 -12.60 -24.17 -0.83
CA THR A 357 -13.00 -25.28 -1.72
C THR A 357 -12.29 -26.59 -1.36
N GLU A 358 -12.82 -27.74 -1.78
CA GLU A 358 -12.27 -29.07 -1.46
C GLU A 358 -10.81 -29.20 -1.92
N ASP A 359 -10.53 -28.80 -3.16
CA ASP A 359 -9.18 -28.75 -3.74
C ASP A 359 -8.64 -27.31 -3.76
N SER A 360 -8.74 -26.60 -2.63
CA SER A 360 -8.27 -25.22 -2.58
C SER A 360 -6.76 -25.12 -2.75
N ASP A 361 -6.32 -24.05 -3.39
CA ASP A 361 -4.88 -23.77 -3.59
C ASP A 361 -4.11 -23.82 -2.28
N LEU A 362 -4.69 -23.24 -1.21
CA LEU A 362 -4.06 -23.22 0.10
C LEU A 362 -3.83 -24.62 0.65
N TYR A 363 -4.81 -25.50 0.53
CA TYR A 363 -4.71 -26.87 1.05
C TYR A 363 -3.72 -27.71 0.25
N LEU A 364 -3.75 -27.62 -1.07
CA LEU A 364 -2.81 -28.34 -1.95
C LEU A 364 -1.37 -27.90 -1.68
N PHE A 365 -1.14 -26.60 -1.56
CA PHE A 365 0.18 -26.09 -1.20
C PHE A 365 0.64 -26.59 0.18
N PHE A 366 -0.24 -26.51 1.18
CA PHE A 366 0.07 -26.98 2.53
C PHE A 366 0.45 -28.46 2.55
N LYS A 367 -0.26 -29.31 1.79
CA LYS A 367 0.06 -30.75 1.69
C LYS A 367 1.44 -31.00 1.06
N GLU A 368 1.85 -30.25 0.06
CA GLU A 368 3.20 -30.37 -0.52
C GLU A 368 4.27 -29.93 0.48
N ILE A 369 4.05 -28.84 1.22
CA ILE A 369 4.93 -28.41 2.30
C ILE A 369 5.06 -29.49 3.37
N GLU A 370 3.95 -30.15 3.75
CA GLU A 370 3.96 -31.23 4.73
C GLU A 370 4.83 -32.43 4.27
N LYS A 371 4.74 -32.84 3.02
CA LYS A 371 5.58 -33.92 2.46
C LYS A 371 7.07 -33.61 2.62
N ILE A 372 7.48 -32.39 2.29
CA ILE A 372 8.88 -31.94 2.40
C ILE A 372 9.30 -31.85 3.87
N ALA A 373 8.42 -31.38 4.76
CA ALA A 373 8.65 -31.22 6.19
C ALA A 373 8.99 -32.56 6.90
N THR A 374 8.58 -33.70 6.35
CA THR A 374 8.96 -35.02 6.90
C THR A 374 10.47 -35.30 6.83
N GLY A 375 11.21 -34.58 6.00
CA GLY A 375 12.63 -34.79 5.77
C GLY A 375 12.96 -36.07 4.94
N LYS A 376 11.96 -36.75 4.42
CA LYS A 376 12.09 -38.00 3.65
C LYS A 376 12.00 -37.75 2.14
N GLY A 377 12.56 -36.65 1.67
CA GLY A 377 12.48 -36.27 0.26
C GLY A 377 13.40 -37.12 -0.63
N ASP A 378 13.00 -37.30 -1.90
CA ASP A 378 13.83 -37.96 -2.93
C ASP A 378 14.91 -37.00 -3.42
N ILE A 379 16.18 -37.41 -3.31
CA ILE A 379 17.34 -36.64 -3.75
C ILE A 379 17.31 -36.35 -5.25
N ASN A 380 16.72 -37.23 -6.06
CA ASN A 380 16.62 -37.04 -7.50
C ASN A 380 15.65 -35.87 -7.80
N ILE A 381 14.53 -35.78 -7.07
CA ILE A 381 13.58 -34.67 -7.21
C ILE A 381 14.23 -33.35 -6.78
N LEU A 382 15.02 -33.37 -5.69
CA LEU A 382 15.77 -32.20 -5.25
C LEU A 382 16.79 -31.73 -6.30
N ASN A 383 17.53 -32.66 -6.90
CA ASN A 383 18.51 -32.34 -7.94
C ASN A 383 17.81 -31.81 -9.21
N GLN A 384 16.70 -32.41 -9.61
CA GLN A 384 15.89 -31.90 -10.71
C GLN A 384 15.39 -30.48 -10.43
N ALA A 385 14.93 -30.20 -9.21
CA ALA A 385 14.50 -28.86 -8.80
C ALA A 385 15.65 -27.83 -8.91
N LYS A 386 16.90 -28.22 -8.55
CA LYS A 386 18.08 -27.36 -8.69
C LYS A 386 18.40 -27.06 -10.16
N ASP A 387 18.35 -28.09 -11.01
CA ASP A 387 18.66 -27.96 -12.44
C ASP A 387 17.61 -27.05 -13.12
N GLU A 388 16.33 -27.26 -12.86
CA GLU A 388 15.26 -26.41 -13.38
C GLU A 388 15.39 -24.96 -12.86
N LEU A 389 15.64 -24.77 -11.56
CA LEU A 389 15.84 -23.46 -10.97
C LEU A 389 16.98 -22.68 -11.64
N LYS A 390 18.08 -23.38 -11.99
CA LYS A 390 19.21 -22.79 -12.69
C LYS A 390 18.85 -22.27 -14.09
N ILE A 391 17.98 -22.98 -14.79
CA ILE A 391 17.50 -22.56 -16.11
C ILE A 391 16.60 -21.33 -15.99
N GLU A 392 15.72 -21.31 -14.99
CA GLU A 392 14.72 -20.28 -14.79
C GLU A 392 15.27 -18.94 -14.29
N ILE A 393 16.36 -18.96 -13.53
CA ILE A 393 16.97 -17.74 -12.93
C ILE A 393 17.90 -16.99 -13.91
N ASN A 394 17.96 -17.33 -15.16
CA ASN A 394 18.70 -16.55 -16.16
C ASN A 394 18.01 -15.24 -16.59
N GLY A 395 17.05 -14.75 -15.80
CA GLY A 395 16.30 -13.55 -16.05
C GLY A 395 17.02 -12.26 -15.63
N LYS A 396 16.48 -11.14 -16.12
CA LYS A 396 16.90 -9.79 -15.73
C LYS A 396 15.88 -9.19 -14.76
N SER A 397 16.33 -8.25 -13.95
CA SER A 397 15.42 -7.42 -13.14
C SER A 397 14.41 -6.71 -14.05
N GLU A 398 13.14 -6.71 -13.64
CA GLU A 398 12.04 -6.11 -14.41
C GLU A 398 12.21 -4.59 -14.64
N PHE A 399 12.94 -3.90 -13.77
CA PHE A 399 13.02 -2.44 -13.80
C PHE A 399 14.42 -1.88 -14.11
N THR A 400 15.48 -2.65 -13.84
CA THR A 400 16.87 -2.16 -14.03
C THR A 400 17.61 -2.87 -15.16
N ASN A 401 17.05 -3.94 -15.74
CA ASN A 401 17.72 -4.82 -16.68
C ASN A 401 19.02 -5.47 -16.16
N GLU A 402 19.26 -5.41 -14.84
CA GLU A 402 20.39 -6.09 -14.22
C GLU A 402 20.17 -7.60 -14.18
N ASN A 403 21.22 -8.35 -14.44
CA ASN A 403 21.15 -9.80 -14.34
C ASN A 403 21.00 -10.23 -12.87
N VAL A 404 20.21 -11.27 -12.64
CA VAL A 404 20.16 -11.92 -11.34
C VAL A 404 21.54 -12.43 -10.97
N GLN A 405 22.03 -12.04 -9.81
CA GLN A 405 23.32 -12.50 -9.28
C GLN A 405 23.09 -13.57 -8.22
N ILE A 406 22.99 -14.83 -8.67
CA ILE A 406 22.87 -15.98 -7.77
C ILE A 406 24.07 -16.89 -7.96
N ASP A 407 24.73 -17.23 -6.85
CA ASP A 407 25.79 -18.23 -6.87
C ASP A 407 25.21 -19.65 -6.83
N PHE A 408 25.10 -20.27 -8.01
CA PHE A 408 24.61 -21.64 -8.14
C PHE A 408 25.50 -22.69 -7.49
N ASN A 409 26.77 -22.39 -7.19
CA ASN A 409 27.63 -23.32 -6.45
C ASN A 409 27.12 -23.50 -5.02
N ILE A 410 26.48 -22.46 -4.46
CA ILE A 410 25.84 -22.55 -3.15
C ILE A 410 24.57 -23.37 -3.26
N ILE A 411 23.68 -23.05 -4.21
CA ILE A 411 22.41 -23.78 -4.39
C ILE A 411 22.66 -25.27 -4.65
N ASN A 412 23.66 -25.62 -5.45
CA ASN A 412 23.99 -27.00 -5.74
C ASN A 412 24.42 -27.82 -4.50
N LYS A 413 24.97 -27.16 -3.49
CA LYS A 413 25.37 -27.79 -2.21
C LYS A 413 24.22 -27.93 -1.22
N LEU A 414 23.12 -27.20 -1.40
CA LEU A 414 21.97 -27.27 -0.49
C LEU A 414 21.36 -28.68 -0.48
N THR A 415 20.94 -29.11 0.72
CA THR A 415 20.34 -30.41 0.97
C THR A 415 18.93 -30.25 1.57
N TYR A 416 18.19 -31.34 1.70
CA TYR A 416 16.94 -31.32 2.48
C TYR A 416 17.15 -30.86 3.93
N GLN A 417 18.33 -31.17 4.52
CA GLN A 417 18.68 -30.73 5.86
C GLN A 417 18.78 -29.20 5.95
N ASP A 418 19.34 -28.54 4.93
CA ASP A 418 19.43 -27.10 4.88
C ASP A 418 18.05 -26.46 4.74
N ILE A 419 17.14 -27.08 3.99
CA ILE A 419 15.73 -26.65 3.89
C ILE A 419 15.04 -26.80 5.26
N LEU A 420 15.24 -27.92 5.98
CA LEU A 420 14.64 -28.12 7.29
C LEU A 420 15.11 -27.05 8.29
N ILE A 421 16.38 -26.73 8.29
CA ILE A 421 16.95 -25.73 9.19
C ILE A 421 16.45 -24.32 8.86
N ASN A 422 16.49 -23.95 7.58
CA ASN A 422 16.24 -22.56 7.17
C ASN A 422 14.75 -22.23 6.99
N VAL A 423 13.94 -23.19 6.55
CA VAL A 423 12.51 -22.99 6.28
C VAL A 423 11.67 -23.43 7.47
N PHE A 424 11.94 -24.61 8.03
CA PHE A 424 11.10 -25.22 9.06
C PHE A 424 11.61 -24.99 10.48
N ASN A 425 12.72 -24.28 10.66
CA ASN A 425 13.37 -24.04 11.96
C ASN A 425 13.67 -25.34 12.73
N ALA A 426 13.99 -26.43 12.05
CA ALA A 426 14.13 -27.74 12.64
C ALA A 426 15.40 -28.46 12.17
N ASN A 427 16.07 -29.16 13.09
CA ASN A 427 17.25 -29.97 12.76
C ASN A 427 16.87 -31.33 12.17
N THR A 428 15.65 -31.79 12.35
CA THR A 428 15.16 -33.07 11.81
C THR A 428 13.73 -32.91 11.32
N GLY A 429 13.38 -33.64 10.26
CA GLY A 429 12.01 -33.66 9.78
C GLY A 429 11.03 -34.26 10.79
N GLY A 430 9.78 -33.86 10.69
CA GLY A 430 8.75 -34.28 11.62
C GLY A 430 7.33 -34.03 11.11
N LYS A 431 6.36 -34.49 11.87
CA LYS A 431 4.96 -34.14 11.63
C LYS A 431 4.71 -32.67 11.96
N ILE A 432 3.79 -32.07 11.27
CA ILE A 432 3.33 -30.70 11.55
C ILE A 432 2.39 -30.71 12.75
N GLU A 433 2.60 -29.80 13.68
CA GLU A 433 1.67 -29.44 14.75
C GLU A 433 1.02 -28.11 14.41
N VAL A 434 -0.27 -28.01 14.74
CA VAL A 434 -1.08 -26.81 14.49
C VAL A 434 -1.33 -26.11 15.82
N LEU A 435 -0.96 -24.84 15.90
CA LEU A 435 -1.21 -24.00 17.06
C LEU A 435 -2.30 -22.99 16.73
N LYS A 436 -3.28 -22.86 17.62
CA LYS A 436 -4.40 -21.91 17.50
C LYS A 436 -4.43 -20.99 18.72
N ILE A 437 -4.61 -19.69 18.48
CA ILE A 437 -4.93 -18.71 19.53
C ILE A 437 -6.46 -18.68 19.64
N PRO A 438 -7.07 -19.02 20.80
CA PRO A 438 -8.52 -19.16 20.92
C PRO A 438 -9.32 -17.94 20.47
N GLU A 439 -8.88 -16.74 20.83
CA GLU A 439 -9.54 -15.46 20.50
C GLU A 439 -9.30 -15.02 19.05
N ASN A 440 -8.32 -15.61 18.35
CA ASN A 440 -7.98 -15.22 16.98
C ASN A 440 -8.59 -16.19 15.97
N LYS A 441 -9.65 -15.77 15.31
CA LYS A 441 -10.35 -16.56 14.29
C LYS A 441 -9.76 -16.48 12.89
N GLN A 442 -8.63 -15.80 12.72
CA GLN A 442 -8.04 -15.54 11.41
C GLN A 442 -6.64 -16.14 11.22
N GLU A 443 -6.02 -16.64 12.27
CA GLU A 443 -4.63 -17.07 12.25
C GLU A 443 -4.46 -18.52 12.73
N LEU A 444 -3.67 -19.30 11.97
CA LEU A 444 -3.17 -20.62 12.37
C LEU A 444 -1.66 -20.65 12.25
N ILE A 445 -1.00 -21.18 13.25
CA ILE A 445 0.46 -21.25 13.35
C ILE A 445 0.88 -22.70 13.17
N PHE A 446 2.00 -22.92 12.50
CA PHE A 446 2.54 -24.25 12.23
C PHE A 446 3.97 -24.39 12.72
N LYS A 447 4.27 -25.47 13.42
CA LYS A 447 5.62 -25.89 13.76
C LYS A 447 5.80 -27.38 13.49
N LEU A 448 7.03 -27.88 13.45
CA LEU A 448 7.28 -29.30 13.47
C LEU A 448 7.29 -29.82 14.91
N LYS A 449 6.84 -31.05 15.13
CA LYS A 449 6.98 -31.74 16.44
C LYS A 449 8.42 -31.81 16.93
N THR A 450 9.38 -31.74 16.01
CA THR A 450 10.81 -31.78 16.24
C THR A 450 11.43 -30.41 16.50
N SER A 451 10.63 -29.35 16.57
CA SER A 451 11.10 -27.97 16.80
C SER A 451 10.17 -27.24 17.77
N GLU A 452 10.76 -26.38 18.61
CA GLU A 452 9.99 -25.45 19.43
C GLU A 452 9.58 -24.17 18.67
N LYS A 453 10.25 -23.88 17.57
CA LYS A 453 10.04 -22.67 16.80
C LYS A 453 9.01 -22.87 15.70
N PRO A 454 7.99 -22.01 15.58
CA PRO A 454 7.07 -22.06 14.46
C PRO A 454 7.77 -21.63 13.16
N PHE A 455 7.34 -22.18 12.03
CA PHE A 455 7.84 -21.80 10.72
C PHE A 455 6.78 -21.14 9.86
N GLY A 456 5.52 -21.50 10.04
CA GLY A 456 4.44 -21.12 9.16
C GLY A 456 3.29 -20.40 9.85
N LEU A 457 2.67 -19.47 9.15
CA LEU A 457 1.46 -18.79 9.55
C LEU A 457 0.47 -18.81 8.39
N ILE A 458 -0.76 -19.26 8.64
CA ILE A 458 -1.89 -19.04 7.73
C ILE A 458 -2.71 -17.88 8.27
N LYS A 459 -3.05 -16.92 7.38
CA LYS A 459 -3.99 -15.84 7.66
C LYS A 459 -5.09 -15.79 6.61
N ILE A 460 -6.32 -16.06 7.06
CA ILE A 460 -7.54 -16.11 6.23
C ILE A 460 -8.71 -15.48 6.98
N GLY A 461 -9.87 -15.31 6.32
CA GLY A 461 -11.04 -14.63 6.91
C GLY A 461 -11.61 -15.35 8.12
N ASP A 462 -11.79 -16.69 8.04
CA ASP A 462 -12.20 -17.54 9.16
C ASP A 462 -11.50 -18.90 9.05
N ILE A 463 -10.76 -19.25 10.10
CA ILE A 463 -10.04 -20.52 10.19
C ILE A 463 -10.90 -21.69 10.65
N SER A 464 -12.10 -21.45 11.20
CA SER A 464 -12.91 -22.49 11.85
C SER A 464 -13.37 -23.54 10.86
N GLU A 465 -13.83 -23.12 9.70
CA GLU A 465 -14.23 -24.02 8.62
C GLU A 465 -13.03 -24.76 8.03
N TRP A 466 -11.91 -24.06 7.85
CA TRP A 466 -10.68 -24.64 7.33
C TRP A 466 -10.11 -25.72 8.25
N ILE A 467 -10.10 -25.47 9.58
CA ILE A 467 -9.72 -26.45 10.60
C ILE A 467 -10.60 -27.70 10.49
N LYS A 468 -11.93 -27.51 10.49
CA LYS A 468 -12.89 -28.62 10.47
C LYS A 468 -12.74 -29.49 9.23
N ASN A 469 -12.55 -28.89 8.07
CA ASN A 469 -12.60 -29.59 6.79
C ASN A 469 -11.23 -30.08 6.31
N LYS A 470 -10.13 -29.45 6.74
CA LYS A 470 -8.78 -29.70 6.19
C LYS A 470 -7.78 -30.22 7.23
N LEU A 471 -8.01 -29.98 8.50
CA LEU A 471 -7.09 -30.35 9.58
C LEU A 471 -7.70 -31.31 10.60
N SER A 472 -8.73 -32.07 10.23
CA SER A 472 -9.37 -33.06 11.12
C SER A 472 -8.40 -34.10 11.69
N ASP A 473 -7.35 -34.44 10.94
CA ASP A 473 -6.34 -35.45 11.31
C ASP A 473 -5.12 -34.90 12.04
N TYR A 474 -5.13 -33.58 12.31
CA TYR A 474 -4.00 -32.90 12.96
C TYR A 474 -4.29 -32.66 14.45
N GLU A 475 -3.23 -32.72 15.23
CA GLU A 475 -3.26 -32.30 16.62
C GLU A 475 -3.28 -30.78 16.68
N ILE A 476 -4.37 -30.21 17.21
CA ILE A 476 -4.53 -28.76 17.36
C ILE A 476 -4.28 -28.41 18.82
N ILE A 477 -3.27 -27.61 19.04
CA ILE A 477 -2.86 -27.16 20.38
C ILE A 477 -3.31 -25.71 20.56
N GLU A 478 -4.07 -25.44 21.61
CA GLU A 478 -4.44 -24.09 21.98
C GLU A 478 -3.28 -23.41 22.67
N LYS A 479 -2.84 -22.27 22.13
CA LYS A 479 -1.82 -21.42 22.70
C LYS A 479 -2.49 -20.17 23.25
N PHE A 480 -2.42 -20.00 24.55
CA PHE A 480 -2.91 -18.80 25.22
C PHE A 480 -1.86 -17.68 25.08
N ASP A 481 -1.98 -16.92 24.00
CA ASP A 481 -1.18 -15.75 23.72
C ASP A 481 -2.17 -14.63 23.31
N ASP A 482 -2.07 -13.47 23.92
CA ASP A 482 -3.05 -12.41 23.74
C ASP A 482 -2.83 -11.59 22.45
N GLU A 483 -1.72 -11.86 21.71
CA GLU A 483 -1.35 -11.02 20.59
C GLU A 483 -1.32 -11.77 19.26
N SER A 484 -1.81 -11.10 18.20
CA SER A 484 -1.72 -11.57 16.82
C SER A 484 -0.26 -11.76 16.39
N ILE A 485 0.07 -12.97 15.92
CA ILE A 485 1.40 -13.27 15.37
C ILE A 485 1.62 -12.48 14.07
N PHE A 486 0.58 -12.28 13.28
CA PHE A 486 0.66 -11.48 12.06
C PHE A 486 1.10 -10.03 12.34
N LYS A 487 0.62 -9.43 13.42
CA LYS A 487 1.03 -8.08 13.82
C LYS A 487 2.50 -7.98 14.20
N LYS A 488 3.11 -9.08 14.64
CA LYS A 488 4.55 -9.15 15.01
C LYS A 488 5.45 -9.60 13.86
N LEU A 489 4.90 -9.96 12.70
CA LEU A 489 5.69 -10.48 11.58
C LEU A 489 6.74 -9.52 11.04
N TYR A 490 6.55 -8.21 11.21
CA TYR A 490 7.53 -7.21 10.74
C TYR A 490 8.78 -7.15 11.61
N THR A 491 8.77 -7.73 12.82
CA THR A 491 9.90 -7.71 13.74
C THR A 491 10.91 -8.80 13.40
N GLU A 492 12.19 -8.55 13.69
CA GLU A 492 13.27 -9.52 13.51
C GLU A 492 13.16 -10.72 14.49
N ASP A 493 12.43 -10.57 15.59
CA ASP A 493 12.21 -11.63 16.59
C ASP A 493 11.23 -12.72 16.12
N SER A 494 10.49 -12.47 15.05
CA SER A 494 9.55 -13.46 14.52
C SER A 494 10.28 -14.64 13.88
N ASP A 495 9.98 -15.86 14.34
CA ASP A 495 10.51 -17.10 13.77
C ASP A 495 9.76 -17.57 12.50
N ILE A 496 8.65 -16.92 12.14
CA ILE A 496 7.88 -17.27 10.95
C ILE A 496 8.70 -17.02 9.69
N THR A 497 8.85 -18.05 8.88
CA THR A 497 9.58 -18.05 7.60
C THR A 497 8.63 -18.04 6.41
N MET A 498 7.40 -18.51 6.62
CA MET A 498 6.38 -18.66 5.56
C MET A 498 5.04 -18.10 6.03
N LEU A 499 4.48 -17.19 5.25
CA LEU A 499 3.14 -16.65 5.42
C LEU A 499 2.25 -17.08 4.26
N MET A 500 1.12 -17.70 4.56
CA MET A 500 0.17 -18.23 3.59
C MET A 500 -1.21 -17.57 3.78
N GLY A 501 -1.88 -17.23 2.72
CA GLY A 501 -3.24 -16.72 2.87
C GLY A 501 -3.82 -16.04 1.63
N SER A 502 -5.00 -15.44 1.80
CA SER A 502 -5.68 -14.76 0.71
C SER A 502 -5.10 -13.36 0.47
N ARG A 503 -5.19 -12.90 -0.77
CA ARG A 503 -4.68 -11.61 -1.22
C ARG A 503 -5.19 -10.42 -0.39
N ALA A 504 -6.43 -10.49 0.12
CA ALA A 504 -7.06 -9.40 0.84
C ALA A 504 -6.33 -8.98 2.14
N PHE A 505 -5.50 -9.84 2.74
CA PHE A 505 -4.81 -9.54 4.00
C PHE A 505 -3.48 -8.82 3.84
N TYR A 506 -2.95 -8.72 2.62
CA TYR A 506 -1.63 -8.13 2.36
C TYR A 506 -1.70 -6.72 1.79
N GLU A 507 -2.87 -6.27 1.38
CA GLU A 507 -3.06 -4.89 0.96
C GLU A 507 -2.84 -3.95 2.15
N GLY A 508 -1.88 -3.03 2.03
CA GLY A 508 -1.52 -2.09 3.09
C GLY A 508 -0.65 -2.65 4.22
N TRP A 509 -0.25 -3.94 4.15
CA TRP A 509 0.71 -4.48 5.11
C TRP A 509 2.11 -3.92 4.84
N ASP A 510 2.66 -3.21 5.82
CA ASP A 510 3.98 -2.59 5.73
C ASP A 510 5.03 -3.52 6.37
N SER A 511 5.79 -4.19 5.53
CA SER A 511 6.91 -5.05 5.94
C SER A 511 7.97 -5.13 4.85
N ASN A 512 9.23 -5.01 5.24
CA ASN A 512 10.36 -5.22 4.34
C ASN A 512 10.79 -6.71 4.24
N ARG A 513 10.20 -7.59 5.04
CA ARG A 513 10.59 -9.01 5.12
C ARG A 513 10.30 -9.85 3.87
N PRO A 514 9.21 -9.66 3.10
CA PRO A 514 8.95 -10.47 1.91
C PRO A 514 10.11 -10.41 0.91
N ASN A 515 10.69 -11.57 0.60
CA ASN A 515 11.76 -11.75 -0.39
C ASN A 515 11.31 -12.59 -1.56
N ILE A 516 10.39 -13.52 -1.31
CA ILE A 516 9.78 -14.37 -2.32
C ILE A 516 8.27 -14.19 -2.22
N ILE A 517 7.63 -13.92 -3.34
CA ILE A 517 6.16 -13.86 -3.44
C ILE A 517 5.75 -14.94 -4.43
N LEU A 518 4.96 -15.88 -3.95
CA LEU A 518 4.40 -16.96 -4.74
C LEU A 518 2.90 -16.75 -4.93
N TYR A 519 2.46 -16.65 -6.18
CA TYR A 519 1.04 -16.70 -6.53
C TYR A 519 0.67 -18.11 -6.94
N ILE A 520 -0.30 -18.69 -6.24
CA ILE A 520 -0.77 -20.05 -6.52
C ILE A 520 -2.21 -20.00 -7.01
N ASN A 521 -2.45 -20.66 -8.14
CA ASN A 521 -3.77 -20.88 -8.72
C ASN A 521 -3.79 -22.29 -9.32
N ILE A 522 -3.65 -23.31 -8.45
CA ILE A 522 -3.57 -24.72 -8.80
C ILE A 522 -4.82 -25.51 -8.45
N GLY A 523 -5.72 -24.89 -7.68
CA GLY A 523 -7.00 -25.46 -7.29
C GLY A 523 -8.10 -25.20 -8.32
N LYS A 524 -9.16 -25.99 -8.24
CA LYS A 524 -10.41 -25.72 -8.98
C LYS A 524 -11.16 -24.61 -8.21
N GLY A 525 -11.13 -23.40 -8.74
CA GLY A 525 -11.87 -22.25 -8.21
C GLY A 525 -13.34 -22.31 -8.53
#